data_0c979dbcb7cb9f7325c8337fc6363c4a
#
_entry.id   0c979dbcb7cb9f7325c8337fc6363c4a
#
_cell.length_a   1.000
_cell.length_b   1.000
_cell.length_c   1.000
_cell.angle_alpha   90.00
_cell.angle_beta   90.00
_cell.angle_gamma   90.00
#
_symmetry.space_group_name_H-M   'P 1'
#
loop_
_entity.id
_entity.type
_entity.pdbx_description
1 polymer ?
#
loop_
_entity_poly.entity_id
_entity_poly.type
_entity_poly.pdbx_seq_one_letter_code
_entity_poly.pdbx_strand_id
1 'polypeptide(L)'
;LIILDTNALIYATKQRVDLTRFIKEEIVVPSSVLEELDSLSIKYSYARIAKVLASKFRVVHVDAKGDEGVIEAVRRYGGTVLTNDRNLINLLKRERISSCSISRSKVRTL
;
A
#
# COMPACT_ATOMS: atom_id res chain seq x y z
N LEU A 1 -1.08 -11.49 5.52
CA LEU A 1 -0.53 -10.77 4.37
C LEU A 1 -1.03 -9.33 4.38
N ILE A 2 -0.13 -8.37 4.27
CA ILE A 2 -0.46 -6.95 4.20
C ILE A 2 -0.16 -6.44 2.80
N ILE A 3 -1.15 -5.84 2.17
CA ILE A 3 -1.04 -5.28 0.82
C ILE A 3 -0.92 -3.76 0.96
N LEU A 4 0.19 -3.21 0.47
CA LEU A 4 0.44 -1.77 0.56
C LEU A 4 -0.20 -1.04 -0.60
N ASP A 5 -0.97 0.00 -0.27
CA ASP A 5 -1.41 1.01 -1.24
C ASP A 5 -0.31 2.06 -1.43
N THR A 6 -0.34 2.74 -2.57
CA THR A 6 0.59 3.85 -2.87
C THR A 6 0.59 4.89 -1.77
N ASN A 7 -0.58 5.25 -1.27
CA ASN A 7 -0.73 6.24 -0.20
C ASN A 7 0.03 5.84 1.06
N ALA A 8 -0.02 4.57 1.45
CA ALA A 8 0.69 4.07 2.64
C ALA A 8 2.21 4.16 2.46
N LEU A 9 2.71 3.81 1.27
CA LEU A 9 4.14 3.90 0.97
C LEU A 9 4.64 5.36 1.02
N ILE A 10 3.87 6.27 0.44
CA ILE A 10 4.20 7.69 0.45
C ILE A 10 4.17 8.23 1.89
N TYR A 11 3.15 7.86 2.65
CA TYR A 11 3.05 8.26 4.06
C TYR A 11 4.26 7.76 4.86
N ALA A 12 4.58 6.48 4.73
CA ALA A 12 5.72 5.89 5.44
C ALA A 12 7.03 6.60 5.08
N THR A 13 7.20 6.95 3.80
CA THR A 13 8.37 7.69 3.33
C THR A 13 8.44 9.09 3.95
N LYS A 14 7.35 9.85 3.86
CA LYS A 14 7.32 11.23 4.36
C LYS A 14 7.44 11.32 5.88
N GLN A 15 6.86 10.37 6.59
CA GLN A 15 6.87 10.36 8.05
C GLN A 15 8.01 9.52 8.64
N ARG A 16 8.85 8.93 7.77
CA ARG A 16 9.99 8.09 8.17
C ARG A 16 9.56 6.95 9.09
N VAL A 17 8.47 6.27 8.72
CA VAL A 17 7.95 5.12 9.46
C VAL A 17 8.58 3.86 8.91
N ASP A 18 9.18 3.05 9.78
CA ASP A 18 9.65 1.72 9.41
C ASP A 18 8.49 0.73 9.58
N LEU A 19 7.87 0.38 8.44
CA LEU A 19 6.71 -0.51 8.43
C LEU A 19 7.01 -1.87 9.06
N THR A 20 8.24 -2.37 8.94
CA THR A 20 8.61 -3.68 9.45
C THR A 20 8.64 -3.74 10.98
N ARG A 21 8.70 -2.59 11.66
CA ARG A 21 8.62 -2.52 13.13
C ARG A 21 7.21 -2.79 13.63
N PHE A 22 6.20 -2.44 12.84
CA PHE A 22 4.80 -2.49 13.27
C PHE A 22 4.03 -3.65 12.66
N ILE A 23 4.51 -4.18 11.53
CA ILE A 23 3.83 -5.22 10.77
C ILE A 23 4.69 -6.48 10.83
N LYS A 24 4.12 -7.55 11.38
CA LYS A 24 4.80 -8.86 11.50
C LYS A 24 4.46 -9.79 10.35
N GLU A 25 3.31 -9.58 9.71
CA GLU A 25 2.89 -10.37 8.56
C GLU A 25 3.75 -10.01 7.34
N GLU A 26 3.74 -10.88 6.34
CA GLU A 26 4.39 -10.58 5.07
C GLU A 26 3.74 -9.36 4.43
N ILE A 27 4.57 -8.44 3.93
CA ILE A 27 4.14 -7.24 3.22
C ILE A 27 4.36 -7.47 1.73
N VAL A 28 3.37 -7.17 0.91
CA VAL A 28 3.48 -7.23 -0.54
C VAL A 28 3.03 -5.92 -1.17
N VAL A 29 3.53 -5.67 -2.37
CA VAL A 29 3.21 -4.45 -3.13
C VAL A 29 2.61 -4.87 -4.48
N PRO A 30 1.38 -4.44 -4.81
CA PRO A 30 0.83 -4.70 -6.13
C PRO A 30 1.64 -4.03 -7.22
N SER A 31 1.77 -4.68 -8.38
CA SER A 31 2.49 -4.12 -9.52
C SER A 31 1.93 -2.76 -9.95
N SER A 32 0.61 -2.56 -9.82
CA SER A 32 -0.04 -1.28 -10.11
C SER A 32 0.48 -0.14 -9.23
N VAL A 33 0.84 -0.43 -7.99
CA VAL A 33 1.40 0.56 -7.07
C VAL A 33 2.78 1.00 -7.54
N LEU A 34 3.61 0.05 -8.00
CA LEU A 34 4.92 0.39 -8.55
C LEU A 34 4.80 1.25 -9.79
N GLU A 35 3.85 0.94 -10.68
CA GLU A 35 3.60 1.74 -11.88
C GLU A 35 3.20 3.17 -11.52
N GLU A 36 2.34 3.33 -10.51
CA GLU A 36 1.93 4.65 -10.04
C GLU A 36 3.10 5.41 -9.45
N LEU A 37 3.95 4.76 -8.66
CA LEU A 37 5.15 5.39 -8.11
C LEU A 37 6.13 5.78 -9.22
N ASP A 38 6.26 4.96 -10.27
CA ASP A 38 7.08 5.30 -11.43
C ASP A 38 6.61 6.60 -12.09
N SER A 39 5.30 6.74 -12.30
CA SER A 39 4.73 7.96 -12.88
C SER A 39 4.95 9.17 -11.98
N LEU A 40 4.73 9.01 -10.68
CA LEU A 40 4.92 10.10 -9.72
C LEU A 40 6.39 10.49 -9.56
N SER A 41 7.32 9.55 -9.75
CA SER A 41 8.75 9.79 -9.55
C SER A 41 9.34 10.75 -10.59
N ILE A 42 8.66 10.93 -11.72
CA ILE A 42 9.09 11.91 -12.73
C ILE A 42 8.98 13.32 -12.16
N LYS A 43 7.99 13.56 -11.31
CA LYS A 43 7.68 14.90 -10.80
C LYS A 43 8.07 15.08 -9.32
N TYR A 44 8.00 14.03 -8.51
CA TYR A 44 8.16 14.14 -7.06
C TYR A 44 9.28 13.25 -6.54
N SER A 45 10.23 13.86 -5.82
CA SER A 45 11.35 13.12 -5.23
C SER A 45 10.90 12.11 -4.17
N TYR A 46 9.85 12.42 -3.41
CA TYR A 46 9.35 11.48 -2.41
C TYR A 46 8.89 10.16 -3.04
N ALA A 47 8.39 10.20 -4.29
CA ALA A 47 7.96 8.98 -4.97
C ALA A 47 9.16 8.10 -5.34
N ARG A 48 10.31 8.70 -5.67
CA ARG A 48 11.54 7.93 -5.89
C ARG A 48 11.99 7.22 -4.63
N ILE A 49 11.90 7.90 -3.49
CA ILE A 49 12.25 7.30 -2.19
C ILE A 49 11.26 6.19 -1.84
N ALA A 50 9.96 6.42 -2.07
CA ALA A 50 8.94 5.40 -1.84
C ALA A 50 9.16 4.15 -2.68
N LYS A 51 9.65 4.29 -3.92
CA LYS A 51 10.03 3.14 -4.77
C LYS A 51 11.16 2.33 -4.14
N VAL A 52 12.16 2.99 -3.58
CA VAL A 52 13.26 2.30 -2.89
C VAL A 52 12.72 1.54 -1.70
N LEU A 53 11.82 2.15 -0.93
CA LEU A 53 11.16 1.46 0.19
C LEU A 53 10.38 0.23 -0.31
N ALA A 54 9.60 0.40 -1.38
CA ALA A 54 8.80 -0.68 -1.96
C ALA A 54 9.66 -1.87 -2.42
N SER A 55 10.90 -1.62 -2.85
CA SER A 55 11.80 -2.67 -3.35
C SER A 55 12.18 -3.69 -2.27
N LYS A 56 11.94 -3.39 -1.00
CA LYS A 56 12.19 -4.32 0.10
C LYS A 56 11.14 -5.42 0.20
N PHE A 57 10.02 -5.27 -0.51
CA PHE A 57 8.88 -6.16 -0.37
C PHE A 57 8.62 -6.92 -1.67
N ARG A 58 7.98 -8.09 -1.53
CA ARG A 58 7.59 -8.88 -2.70
C ARG A 58 6.53 -8.15 -3.50
N VAL A 59 6.70 -8.12 -4.83
CA VAL A 59 5.71 -7.56 -5.75
C VAL A 59 4.75 -8.66 -6.17
N VAL A 60 3.46 -8.37 -6.13
CA VAL A 60 2.42 -9.27 -6.64
C VAL A 60 1.82 -8.66 -7.91
N HIS A 61 1.65 -9.51 -8.92
CA HIS A 61 1.12 -9.05 -10.21
C HIS A 61 -0.38 -8.83 -10.15
N VAL A 62 -0.82 -7.67 -10.66
CA VAL A 62 -2.23 -7.36 -10.92
C VAL A 62 -2.36 -6.72 -12.30
N ASP A 63 -3.53 -6.87 -12.91
CA ASP A 63 -3.81 -6.31 -14.24
C ASP A 63 -4.49 -4.95 -14.15
N ALA A 64 -5.34 -4.76 -13.16
CA ALA A 64 -6.06 -3.50 -12.95
C ALA A 64 -5.14 -2.43 -12.38
N LYS A 65 -5.55 -1.17 -12.51
CA LYS A 65 -4.79 0.00 -12.03
C LYS A 65 -5.54 0.69 -10.90
N GLY A 66 -4.83 1.58 -10.19
CA GLY A 66 -5.42 2.36 -9.11
C GLY A 66 -6.02 1.49 -8.01
N ASP A 67 -7.14 1.93 -7.47
CA ASP A 67 -7.84 1.23 -6.39
C ASP A 67 -8.26 -0.18 -6.81
N GLU A 68 -8.65 -0.36 -8.07
CA GLU A 68 -9.03 -1.67 -8.59
C GLU A 68 -7.87 -2.66 -8.58
N GLY A 69 -6.64 -2.18 -8.79
CA GLY A 69 -5.46 -3.04 -8.69
C GLY A 69 -5.23 -3.54 -7.28
N VAL A 70 -5.47 -2.70 -6.28
CA VAL A 70 -5.37 -3.07 -4.87
C VAL A 70 -6.43 -4.11 -4.53
N ILE A 71 -7.66 -3.91 -4.97
CA ILE A 71 -8.76 -4.85 -4.75
C ILE A 71 -8.47 -6.18 -5.43
N GLU A 72 -7.97 -6.16 -6.66
CA GLU A 72 -7.57 -7.37 -7.37
C GLU A 72 -6.51 -8.15 -6.58
N ALA A 73 -5.53 -7.46 -6.01
CA ALA A 73 -4.49 -8.09 -5.21
C ALA A 73 -5.08 -8.85 -4.01
N VAL A 74 -6.02 -8.23 -3.29
CA VAL A 74 -6.69 -8.89 -2.17
C VAL A 74 -7.46 -10.12 -2.65
N ARG A 75 -8.20 -10.00 -3.75
CA ARG A 75 -9.01 -11.11 -4.26
C ARG A 75 -8.17 -12.29 -4.74
N ARG A 76 -6.98 -12.02 -5.28
CA ARG A 76 -6.08 -13.07 -5.75
C ARG A 76 -5.25 -13.68 -4.63
N TYR A 77 -4.76 -12.85 -3.71
CA TYR A 77 -3.73 -13.26 -2.75
C TYR A 77 -4.22 -13.25 -1.30
N GLY A 78 -5.41 -12.69 -1.05
CA GLY A 78 -5.93 -12.53 0.31
C GLY A 78 -5.30 -11.37 1.04
N GLY A 79 -5.53 -11.30 2.33
CA GLY A 79 -4.86 -10.34 3.19
C GLY A 79 -5.66 -9.08 3.50
N THR A 80 -4.96 -8.11 4.07
CA THR A 80 -5.50 -6.84 4.53
C THR A 80 -4.79 -5.71 3.80
N VAL A 81 -5.53 -4.68 3.39
CA VAL A 81 -4.96 -3.51 2.72
C VAL A 81 -4.52 -2.48 3.76
N LEU A 82 -3.28 -2.00 3.65
CA LEU A 82 -2.79 -0.88 4.44
C LEU A 82 -2.89 0.39 3.61
N THR A 83 -3.73 1.32 4.05
CA THR A 83 -3.92 2.61 3.40
C THR A 83 -4.44 3.64 4.39
N ASN A 84 -4.12 4.90 4.14
CA ASN A 84 -4.72 6.04 4.84
C ASN A 84 -5.71 6.81 3.93
N ASP A 85 -5.88 6.37 2.70
CA ASP A 85 -6.79 7.02 1.76
C ASP A 85 -8.24 6.74 2.16
N ARG A 86 -8.95 7.79 2.57
CA ARG A 86 -10.32 7.69 3.05
C ARG A 86 -11.27 7.10 2.01
N ASN A 87 -11.10 7.49 0.75
CA ASN A 87 -11.96 6.98 -0.33
C ASN A 87 -11.75 5.49 -0.54
N LEU A 88 -10.49 5.05 -0.53
CA LEU A 88 -10.18 3.63 -0.66
C LEU A 88 -10.70 2.84 0.55
N ILE A 89 -10.52 3.37 1.76
CA ILE A 89 -11.04 2.72 2.98
C ILE A 89 -12.55 2.50 2.86
N ASN A 90 -13.29 3.50 2.41
CA ASN A 90 -14.75 3.38 2.25
C ASN A 90 -15.12 2.34 1.21
N LEU A 91 -14.39 2.29 0.09
CA LEU A 91 -14.59 1.30 -0.95
C LEU A 91 -14.31 -0.11 -0.43
N LEU A 92 -13.22 -0.31 0.31
CA LEU A 92 -12.88 -1.59 0.89
C LEU A 92 -13.94 -2.07 1.87
N LYS A 93 -14.49 -1.18 2.69
CA LYS A 93 -15.58 -1.52 3.60
C LYS A 93 -16.82 -1.99 2.84
N ARG A 94 -17.19 -1.32 1.75
CA ARG A 94 -18.32 -1.73 0.92
C ARG A 94 -18.10 -3.11 0.31
N GLU A 95 -16.86 -3.40 -0.07
CA GLU A 95 -16.49 -4.70 -0.67
C GLU A 95 -16.19 -5.77 0.38
N ARG A 96 -16.35 -5.45 1.67
CA ARG A 96 -16.07 -6.36 2.79
C ARG A 96 -14.64 -6.86 2.81
N ILE A 97 -13.71 -6.00 2.46
CA ILE A 97 -12.28 -6.28 2.48
C ILE A 97 -11.67 -5.64 3.73
N SER A 98 -10.86 -6.41 4.45
CA SER A 98 -10.16 -5.91 5.63
C SER A 98 -9.18 -4.83 5.26
N SER A 99 -9.14 -3.76 6.05
CA SER A 99 -8.19 -2.69 5.89
C SER A 99 -7.61 -2.25 7.23
N CYS A 100 -6.45 -1.62 7.16
CA CYS A 100 -5.83 -0.98 8.31
C CYS A 100 -5.21 0.33 7.85
N SER A 101 -5.01 1.22 8.82
CA SER A 101 -4.37 2.51 8.58
C SER A 101 -3.10 2.61 9.40
N ILE A 102 -2.25 3.58 9.07
CA ILE A 102 -0.98 3.77 9.75
C ILE A 102 -0.86 5.20 10.25
N SER A 103 -0.33 5.34 11.46
CA SER A 103 0.12 6.61 12.01
C SER A 103 1.61 6.50 12.35
N ARG A 104 2.20 7.57 12.87
CA ARG A 104 3.62 7.57 13.24
C ARG A 104 4.01 6.44 14.20
N SER A 105 3.11 6.02 15.04
CA SER A 105 3.42 5.13 16.16
C SER A 105 2.71 3.79 16.10
N LYS A 106 1.77 3.59 15.17
CA LYS A 106 1.00 2.34 15.15
C LYS A 106 0.21 2.12 13.87
N VAL A 107 -0.13 0.86 13.63
CA VAL A 107 -1.07 0.42 12.62
C VAL A 107 -2.40 0.12 13.30
N ARG A 108 -3.51 0.59 12.73
CA ARG A 108 -4.86 0.37 13.27
C ARG A 108 -5.69 -0.46 12.32
N THR A 109 -6.37 -1.46 12.88
CA THR A 109 -7.41 -2.19 12.16
C THR A 109 -8.64 -1.29 11.98
N LEU A 110 -9.22 -1.30 10.82
CA LEU A 110 -10.37 -0.47 10.49
C LEU A 110 -11.64 -1.30 10.30
#